data_c286e9a3a5e770c3318b00b2291b5caa
#
_entry.id   c286e9a3a5e770c3318b00b2291b5caa
#
_cell.length_a   1.000
_cell.length_b   1.000
_cell.length_c   1.000
_cell.angle_alpha   90.00
_cell.angle_beta   90.00
_cell.angle_gamma   90.00
#
_symmetry.space_group_name_H-M   'P 1'
#
loop_
_entity.id
_entity.type
_entity.pdbx_description
1 polymer ?
#
loop_
_entity_poly.entity_id
_entity_poly.type
_entity_poly.pdbx_seq_one_letter_code
_entity_poly.pdbx_strand_id
1 'polypeptide(L)'
;MNRRHFLQQSGLTAAAVASSAYLVPHGAMASPQQRKFTMSLDPGAIGVKADQRQLLNYATEYGFEAITPYSDFLADLSDTERSELLNEMHEKNIVWGVAGLPVQFREDEDRFRSDLKALPRLAEGLQQADVTRVSTWVMPNHAELNYLKNFEQHAERLREVAKVLADHNLRFGLEYVGPTTLRHAKKYAFVHTLEETMALIDEIGQKNMGVVLDSFHWYTAEEDVKDILTLTNDDVVAGDLNDAHAGRSAIEQIDGQRELPMATGLIDVKSFLDALVQIGFDGPVRAEPFNQALRDMPDDKAVATTAEAMKKAFSLVS
;
A
#
# COMPACT_ATOMS: atom_id res chain seq x y z
N MET A 1 -15.16 77.37 -1.30
CA MET A 1 -16.16 78.23 -0.67
C MET A 1 -17.23 77.39 -0.02
N ASN A 2 -17.29 77.49 1.31
CA ASN A 2 -18.45 77.55 2.23
C ASN A 2 -19.49 76.43 2.12
N ARG A 3 -19.52 75.58 3.12
CA ARG A 3 -20.04 75.70 4.52
C ARG A 3 -21.47 76.24 4.63
N ARG A 4 -22.32 75.36 5.26
CA ARG A 4 -23.50 75.67 6.06
C ARG A 4 -24.87 75.81 5.37
N HIS A 5 -25.84 75.03 5.71
CA HIS A 5 -26.94 75.14 6.70
C HIS A 5 -27.83 73.90 6.58
N PHE A 6 -28.12 73.19 7.54
CA PHE A 6 -28.73 73.26 8.87
C PHE A 6 -30.22 72.83 8.89
N LEU A 7 -30.43 71.77 9.54
CA LEU A 7 -31.51 71.36 10.48
C LEU A 7 -32.99 71.69 10.18
N GLN A 8 -33.69 70.67 10.49
CA GLN A 8 -35.02 70.50 11.11
C GLN A 8 -36.16 70.04 10.20
N GLN A 9 -36.60 68.83 10.39
CA GLN A 9 -37.93 68.60 11.04
C GLN A 9 -38.07 67.15 11.46
N SER A 10 -38.57 67.00 12.64
CA SER A 10 -38.89 65.78 13.37
C SER A 10 -40.06 65.01 12.75
N GLY A 11 -39.88 63.73 12.61
CA GLY A 11 -40.99 62.79 12.33
C GLY A 11 -40.64 61.45 12.93
N LEU A 12 -41.23 61.17 14.10
CA LEU A 12 -41.22 59.87 14.75
C LEU A 12 -41.97 58.85 13.90
N THR A 13 -41.23 57.86 13.37
CA THR A 13 -41.80 56.59 12.94
C THR A 13 -40.95 55.48 13.49
N ALA A 14 -41.57 54.72 14.43
CA ALA A 14 -41.01 53.50 14.98
C ALA A 14 -40.88 52.46 13.91
N ALA A 15 -39.67 52.16 13.43
CA ALA A 15 -39.37 51.05 12.59
C ALA A 15 -38.91 49.88 13.49
N ALA A 16 -39.72 48.86 13.55
CA ALA A 16 -39.37 47.58 14.15
C ALA A 16 -38.14 46.97 13.43
N VAL A 17 -37.03 46.89 14.12
CA VAL A 17 -35.84 46.17 13.63
C VAL A 17 -36.13 44.70 13.78
N ALA A 18 -36.56 44.07 12.69
CA ALA A 18 -36.56 42.62 12.59
C ALA A 18 -35.11 42.13 12.50
N SER A 19 -34.60 41.61 13.60
CA SER A 19 -33.31 40.90 13.64
C SER A 19 -33.44 39.61 12.85
N SER A 20 -33.11 39.65 11.57
CA SER A 20 -32.89 38.43 10.79
C SER A 20 -31.60 37.79 11.29
N ALA A 21 -31.73 36.82 12.21
CA ALA A 21 -30.67 35.91 12.55
C ALA A 21 -30.32 35.13 11.27
N TYR A 22 -29.18 35.48 10.65
CA TYR A 22 -28.55 34.63 9.64
C TYR A 22 -28.17 33.32 10.34
N LEU A 23 -28.98 32.30 10.21
CA LEU A 23 -28.60 30.92 10.44
C LEU A 23 -27.47 30.62 9.44
N VAL A 24 -26.22 30.73 9.90
CA VAL A 24 -25.09 30.14 9.21
C VAL A 24 -25.39 28.64 9.20
N PRO A 25 -25.52 28.00 8.03
CA PRO A 25 -25.69 26.58 8.02
C PRO A 25 -24.44 25.99 8.71
N HIS A 26 -24.64 25.33 9.86
CA HIS A 26 -23.60 24.45 10.39
C HIS A 26 -23.30 23.48 9.25
N GLY A 27 -22.12 23.62 8.62
CA GLY A 27 -21.65 22.64 7.68
C GLY A 27 -21.81 21.28 8.34
N ALA A 28 -22.55 20.40 7.72
CA ALA A 28 -22.64 19.02 8.15
C ALA A 28 -21.22 18.54 8.31
N MET A 29 -20.79 18.28 9.54
CA MET A 29 -19.53 17.59 9.78
C MET A 29 -19.66 16.28 9.02
N ALA A 30 -18.87 16.12 7.96
CA ALA A 30 -18.81 14.85 7.24
C ALA A 30 -18.56 13.76 8.30
N SER A 31 -19.38 12.73 8.31
CA SER A 31 -19.14 11.58 9.18
C SER A 31 -17.71 11.12 8.95
N PRO A 32 -16.96 10.70 9.99
CA PRO A 32 -15.63 10.17 9.81
C PRO A 32 -15.67 9.12 8.70
N GLN A 33 -14.83 9.26 7.69
CA GLN A 33 -14.79 8.32 6.59
C GLN A 33 -14.21 7.02 7.13
N GLN A 34 -15.00 5.96 7.11
CA GLN A 34 -14.57 4.64 7.58
C GLN A 34 -13.55 4.05 6.61
N ARG A 35 -12.50 3.38 7.13
CA ARG A 35 -11.54 2.64 6.30
C ARG A 35 -12.25 1.60 5.42
N LYS A 36 -11.73 1.41 4.21
CA LYS A 36 -12.19 0.35 3.28
C LYS A 36 -11.13 -0.74 3.11
N PHE A 37 -9.86 -0.44 3.40
CA PHE A 37 -8.75 -1.36 3.27
C PHE A 37 -8.80 -2.46 4.33
N THR A 38 -8.25 -3.63 4.00
CA THR A 38 -8.27 -4.83 4.83
C THR A 38 -6.93 -5.08 5.51
N MET A 39 -6.99 -5.64 6.73
CA MET A 39 -5.80 -6.10 7.47
C MET A 39 -5.35 -7.45 6.92
N SER A 40 -4.22 -7.46 6.20
CA SER A 40 -3.71 -8.64 5.48
C SER A 40 -2.57 -9.32 6.22
N LEU A 41 -2.53 -10.66 6.16
CA LEU A 41 -1.44 -11.48 6.67
C LEU A 41 -0.55 -11.95 5.50
N ASP A 42 0.74 -11.56 5.56
CA ASP A 42 1.82 -12.15 4.76
C ASP A 42 2.78 -12.90 5.68
N PRO A 43 2.85 -14.22 5.63
CA PRO A 43 3.67 -14.99 6.55
C PRO A 43 5.16 -14.84 6.27
N GLY A 44 5.55 -14.66 4.99
CA GLY A 44 6.96 -14.50 4.58
C GLY A 44 7.60 -13.25 5.18
N ALA A 45 6.86 -12.15 5.22
CA ALA A 45 7.31 -10.87 5.76
C ALA A 45 7.67 -10.93 7.26
N ILE A 46 6.99 -11.80 8.00
CA ILE A 46 7.17 -11.99 9.44
C ILE A 46 7.97 -13.26 9.79
N GLY A 47 8.50 -13.97 8.78
CA GLY A 47 9.33 -15.16 8.96
C GLY A 47 8.58 -16.47 9.25
N VAL A 48 7.26 -16.46 9.13
CA VAL A 48 6.38 -17.63 9.36
C VAL A 48 6.34 -18.52 8.12
N LYS A 49 6.35 -19.83 8.31
CA LYS A 49 6.22 -20.81 7.24
C LYS A 49 4.84 -21.45 7.33
N ALA A 50 3.99 -21.10 6.39
CA ALA A 50 2.63 -21.63 6.30
C ALA A 50 2.27 -21.95 4.85
N ASP A 51 1.59 -23.05 4.60
CA ASP A 51 0.89 -23.27 3.34
C ASP A 51 -0.40 -22.42 3.26
N GLN A 52 -1.08 -22.44 2.12
CA GLN A 52 -2.26 -21.57 1.91
C GLN A 52 -3.40 -21.86 2.90
N ARG A 53 -3.61 -23.13 3.30
CA ARG A 53 -4.66 -23.49 4.25
C ARG A 53 -4.27 -23.17 5.70
N GLN A 54 -3.00 -23.36 6.06
CA GLN A 54 -2.47 -22.92 7.35
C GLN A 54 -2.58 -21.39 7.50
N LEU A 55 -2.29 -20.65 6.42
CA LEU A 55 -2.41 -19.20 6.41
C LEU A 55 -3.86 -18.74 6.64
N LEU A 56 -4.84 -19.40 6.01
CA LEU A 56 -6.27 -19.16 6.24
C LEU A 56 -6.67 -19.43 7.71
N ASN A 57 -6.14 -20.48 8.31
CA ASN A 57 -6.39 -20.79 9.70
C ASN A 57 -5.81 -19.72 10.63
N TYR A 58 -4.56 -19.32 10.43
CA TYR A 58 -3.95 -18.21 11.18
C TYR A 58 -4.74 -16.91 11.05
N ALA A 59 -5.14 -16.54 9.82
CA ALA A 59 -5.92 -15.33 9.62
C ALA A 59 -7.24 -15.37 10.40
N THR A 60 -7.93 -16.49 10.38
CA THR A 60 -9.18 -16.70 11.12
C THR A 60 -8.97 -16.61 12.63
N GLU A 61 -7.95 -17.28 13.14
CA GLU A 61 -7.65 -17.36 14.58
C GLU A 61 -7.23 -16.01 15.15
N TYR A 62 -6.37 -15.28 14.43
CA TYR A 62 -5.80 -14.01 14.90
C TYR A 62 -6.54 -12.78 14.39
N GLY A 63 -7.61 -12.95 13.59
CA GLY A 63 -8.51 -11.88 13.17
C GLY A 63 -7.95 -10.97 12.09
N PHE A 64 -7.17 -11.52 11.15
CA PHE A 64 -6.88 -10.85 9.89
C PHE A 64 -8.09 -10.96 8.96
N GLU A 65 -8.19 -10.03 8.02
CA GLU A 65 -9.29 -9.89 7.07
C GLU A 65 -8.91 -10.36 5.67
N ALA A 66 -7.59 -10.44 5.39
CA ALA A 66 -7.06 -10.86 4.10
C ALA A 66 -5.80 -11.72 4.27
N ILE A 67 -5.48 -12.53 3.25
CA ILE A 67 -4.27 -13.39 3.21
C ILE A 67 -3.57 -13.28 1.85
N THR A 68 -2.24 -13.39 1.86
CA THR A 68 -1.43 -13.46 0.63
C THR A 68 -1.79 -14.71 -0.17
N PRO A 69 -2.16 -14.59 -1.45
CA PRO A 69 -2.39 -15.74 -2.32
C PRO A 69 -1.05 -16.30 -2.86
N TYR A 70 -0.92 -17.62 -2.90
CA TYR A 70 0.24 -18.30 -3.48
C TYR A 70 -0.06 -18.73 -4.91
N SER A 71 0.55 -18.06 -5.88
CA SER A 71 0.26 -18.21 -7.32
C SER A 71 0.40 -19.66 -7.80
N ASP A 72 1.47 -20.37 -7.43
CA ASP A 72 1.68 -21.76 -7.82
C ASP A 72 0.60 -22.68 -7.25
N PHE A 73 0.28 -22.54 -5.95
CA PHE A 73 -0.77 -23.31 -5.31
C PHE A 73 -2.11 -23.12 -6.00
N LEU A 74 -2.51 -21.88 -6.28
CA LEU A 74 -3.80 -21.57 -6.90
C LEU A 74 -3.87 -22.05 -8.36
N ALA A 75 -2.75 -22.02 -9.08
CA ALA A 75 -2.68 -22.50 -10.47
C ALA A 75 -2.74 -24.02 -10.60
N ASP A 76 -2.46 -24.76 -9.53
CA ASP A 76 -2.48 -26.22 -9.49
C ASP A 76 -3.81 -26.80 -8.96
N LEU A 77 -4.72 -25.94 -8.46
CA LEU A 77 -6.02 -26.40 -7.94
C LEU A 77 -6.95 -26.86 -9.06
N SER A 78 -7.64 -27.97 -8.82
CA SER A 78 -8.84 -28.32 -9.60
C SER A 78 -9.99 -27.34 -9.33
N ASP A 79 -10.98 -27.30 -10.21
CA ASP A 79 -12.15 -26.42 -10.04
C ASP A 79 -12.92 -26.72 -8.74
N THR A 80 -12.98 -28.00 -8.33
CA THR A 80 -13.62 -28.41 -7.08
C THR A 80 -12.85 -27.87 -5.87
N GLU A 81 -11.54 -28.10 -5.81
CA GLU A 81 -10.70 -27.62 -4.70
C GLU A 81 -10.68 -26.10 -4.59
N ARG A 82 -10.67 -25.42 -5.73
CA ARG A 82 -10.78 -23.96 -5.78
C ARG A 82 -12.11 -23.48 -5.23
N SER A 83 -13.21 -24.08 -5.65
CA SER A 83 -14.54 -23.72 -5.14
C SER A 83 -14.67 -23.97 -3.64
N GLU A 84 -14.13 -25.07 -3.14
CA GLU A 84 -14.09 -25.37 -1.71
C GLU A 84 -13.29 -24.33 -0.92
N LEU A 85 -12.11 -23.94 -1.42
CA LEU A 85 -11.27 -22.90 -0.79
C LEU A 85 -11.98 -21.55 -0.74
N LEU A 86 -12.57 -21.12 -1.85
CA LEU A 86 -13.26 -19.83 -1.93
C LEU A 86 -14.51 -19.81 -1.04
N ASN A 87 -15.26 -20.90 -0.96
CA ASN A 87 -16.39 -21.03 -0.04
C ASN A 87 -15.93 -20.96 1.42
N GLU A 88 -14.84 -21.65 1.78
CA GLU A 88 -14.28 -21.60 3.12
C GLU A 88 -13.82 -20.18 3.49
N MET A 89 -13.15 -19.48 2.58
CA MET A 89 -12.75 -18.07 2.78
C MET A 89 -13.97 -17.16 2.99
N HIS A 90 -14.99 -17.33 2.17
CA HIS A 90 -16.24 -16.58 2.29
C HIS A 90 -16.93 -16.80 3.64
N GLU A 91 -17.06 -18.06 4.09
CA GLU A 91 -17.65 -18.40 5.39
C GLU A 91 -16.87 -17.78 6.56
N LYS A 92 -15.55 -17.63 6.42
CA LYS A 92 -14.66 -17.03 7.40
C LYS A 92 -14.51 -15.51 7.27
N ASN A 93 -15.17 -14.89 6.26
CA ASN A 93 -15.02 -13.47 5.90
C ASN A 93 -13.56 -13.07 5.64
N ILE A 94 -12.79 -13.93 5.02
CA ILE A 94 -11.40 -13.67 4.59
C ILE A 94 -11.40 -13.43 3.08
N VAL A 95 -10.67 -12.39 2.64
CA VAL A 95 -10.46 -12.07 1.22
C VAL A 95 -9.01 -12.26 0.83
N TRP A 96 -8.73 -12.16 -0.47
CA TRP A 96 -7.34 -12.14 -0.93
C TRP A 96 -6.66 -10.79 -0.65
N GLY A 97 -5.40 -10.88 -0.25
CA GLY A 97 -4.47 -9.76 -0.19
C GLY A 97 -3.81 -9.51 -1.56
N VAL A 98 -2.49 -9.33 -1.57
CA VAL A 98 -1.70 -9.12 -2.78
C VAL A 98 -0.79 -10.31 -3.03
N ALA A 99 -0.75 -10.82 -4.28
CA ALA A 99 0.18 -11.86 -4.70
C ALA A 99 1.56 -11.26 -5.00
N GLY A 100 2.63 -11.98 -4.70
CA GLY A 100 3.96 -11.63 -5.18
C GLY A 100 4.11 -11.94 -6.68
N LEU A 101 4.81 -11.07 -7.41
CA LEU A 101 5.13 -11.30 -8.83
C LEU A 101 6.14 -12.45 -8.97
N PRO A 102 5.81 -13.55 -9.66
CA PRO A 102 6.71 -14.70 -9.85
C PRO A 102 7.65 -14.54 -11.06
N VAL A 103 8.08 -13.30 -11.37
CA VAL A 103 8.97 -12.99 -12.50
C VAL A 103 10.19 -12.22 -12.03
N GLN A 104 11.38 -12.75 -12.31
CA GLN A 104 12.66 -12.10 -11.96
C GLN A 104 13.11 -11.12 -13.06
N PHE A 105 12.43 -10.01 -13.16
CA PHE A 105 12.72 -8.99 -14.17
C PHE A 105 14.00 -8.19 -13.88
N ARG A 106 14.62 -8.33 -12.70
CA ARG A 106 15.87 -7.66 -12.29
C ARG A 106 17.12 -8.43 -12.69
N GLU A 107 16.97 -9.71 -13.06
CA GLU A 107 18.09 -10.60 -13.42
C GLU A 107 18.39 -10.53 -14.92
N ASP A 108 19.19 -11.49 -15.41
CA ASP A 108 19.52 -11.59 -16.83
C ASP A 108 18.29 -11.85 -17.72
N GLU A 109 18.49 -11.68 -19.02
CA GLU A 109 17.42 -11.80 -20.00
C GLU A 109 16.85 -13.23 -20.08
N ASP A 110 17.69 -14.25 -19.96
CA ASP A 110 17.26 -15.65 -20.08
C ASP A 110 16.33 -16.03 -18.91
N ARG A 111 16.68 -15.60 -17.70
CA ARG A 111 15.85 -15.78 -16.51
C ARG A 111 14.53 -15.02 -16.65
N PHE A 112 14.58 -13.77 -17.05
CA PHE A 112 13.37 -12.97 -17.28
C PHE A 112 12.44 -13.61 -18.31
N ARG A 113 12.97 -14.04 -19.47
CA ARG A 113 12.16 -14.67 -20.53
C ARG A 113 11.55 -15.99 -20.09
N SER A 114 12.31 -16.79 -19.32
CA SER A 114 11.81 -18.05 -18.76
C SER A 114 10.63 -17.82 -17.82
N ASP A 115 10.75 -16.88 -16.89
CA ASP A 115 9.70 -16.59 -15.92
C ASP A 115 8.48 -15.95 -16.60
N LEU A 116 8.70 -15.02 -17.53
CA LEU A 116 7.62 -14.37 -18.29
C LEU A 116 6.81 -15.40 -19.09
N LYS A 117 7.45 -16.44 -19.62
CA LYS A 117 6.76 -17.53 -20.35
C LYS A 117 5.85 -18.36 -19.43
N ALA A 118 6.20 -18.48 -18.16
CA ALA A 118 5.39 -19.21 -17.17
C ALA A 118 4.24 -18.36 -16.59
N LEU A 119 4.35 -17.03 -16.66
CA LEU A 119 3.42 -16.09 -16.02
C LEU A 119 1.94 -16.27 -16.42
N PRO A 120 1.56 -16.53 -17.71
CA PRO A 120 0.15 -16.67 -18.07
C PRO A 120 -0.58 -17.77 -17.26
N ARG A 121 0.04 -18.94 -17.06
CA ARG A 121 -0.55 -20.00 -16.23
C ARG A 121 -0.82 -19.57 -14.79
N LEU A 122 0.16 -18.85 -14.20
CA LEU A 122 0.04 -18.38 -12.82
C LEU A 122 -1.00 -17.26 -12.72
N ALA A 123 -1.05 -16.35 -13.68
CA ALA A 123 -2.04 -15.28 -13.75
C ALA A 123 -3.47 -15.82 -13.96
N GLU A 124 -3.62 -16.87 -14.78
CA GLU A 124 -4.91 -17.56 -14.94
C GLU A 124 -5.37 -18.21 -13.62
N GLY A 125 -4.47 -18.89 -12.88
CA GLY A 125 -4.80 -19.46 -11.58
C GLY A 125 -5.21 -18.41 -10.56
N LEU A 126 -4.54 -17.26 -10.52
CA LEU A 126 -4.93 -16.11 -9.70
C LEU A 126 -6.30 -15.57 -10.10
N GLN A 127 -6.56 -15.36 -11.38
CA GLN A 127 -7.83 -14.86 -11.90
C GLN A 127 -8.98 -15.82 -11.57
N GLN A 128 -8.81 -17.12 -11.78
CA GLN A 128 -9.81 -18.13 -11.49
C GLN A 128 -10.13 -18.25 -10.00
N ALA A 129 -9.21 -17.83 -9.14
CA ALA A 129 -9.40 -17.75 -7.70
C ALA A 129 -9.87 -16.37 -7.22
N ASP A 130 -10.33 -15.48 -8.10
CA ASP A 130 -10.80 -14.12 -7.79
C ASP A 130 -9.74 -13.20 -7.16
N VAL A 131 -8.45 -13.50 -7.34
CA VAL A 131 -7.36 -12.58 -6.97
C VAL A 131 -7.33 -11.43 -7.96
N THR A 132 -7.15 -10.21 -7.46
CA THR A 132 -7.18 -9.00 -8.29
C THR A 132 -5.90 -8.18 -8.25
N ARG A 133 -4.93 -8.53 -7.39
CA ARG A 133 -3.75 -7.69 -7.10
C ARG A 133 -2.47 -8.52 -7.08
N VAL A 134 -1.46 -8.03 -7.79
CA VAL A 134 -0.09 -8.56 -7.82
C VAL A 134 0.86 -7.43 -7.54
N SER A 135 1.96 -7.65 -6.82
CA SER A 135 2.96 -6.62 -6.54
C SER A 135 4.38 -7.13 -6.63
N THR A 136 5.29 -6.19 -6.78
CA THR A 136 6.73 -6.39 -6.70
C THR A 136 7.40 -5.10 -6.25
N TRP A 137 8.66 -5.20 -5.85
CA TRP A 137 9.48 -4.06 -5.45
C TRP A 137 10.53 -3.71 -6.51
N VAL A 138 11.04 -2.46 -6.48
CA VAL A 138 12.08 -1.94 -7.38
C VAL A 138 13.35 -1.74 -6.57
N MET A 139 14.46 -2.37 -6.99
CA MET A 139 15.76 -2.19 -6.33
C MET A 139 16.26 -0.77 -6.54
N PRO A 140 16.55 0.02 -5.47
CA PRO A 140 16.92 1.45 -5.57
C PRO A 140 18.38 1.68 -6.01
N ASN A 141 19.04 0.67 -6.57
CA ASN A 141 20.41 0.76 -7.03
C ASN A 141 20.72 -0.29 -8.12
N HIS A 142 21.79 -0.07 -8.87
CA HIS A 142 22.34 -1.05 -9.80
C HIS A 142 23.88 -0.99 -9.85
N ALA A 143 24.54 -2.15 -10.05
CA ALA A 143 26.00 -2.23 -10.10
C ALA A 143 26.57 -1.70 -11.43
N GLU A 144 25.88 -1.90 -12.53
CA GLU A 144 26.37 -1.68 -13.89
C GLU A 144 25.56 -0.66 -14.69
N LEU A 145 24.22 -0.73 -14.64
CA LEU A 145 23.36 0.17 -15.36
C LEU A 145 23.22 1.52 -14.64
N ASN A 146 23.46 2.61 -15.37
CA ASN A 146 23.14 3.94 -14.88
C ASN A 146 21.60 4.13 -14.83
N TYR A 147 21.14 5.23 -14.22
CA TYR A 147 19.73 5.51 -14.01
C TYR A 147 18.89 5.34 -15.29
N LEU A 148 19.26 5.99 -16.38
CA LEU A 148 18.48 5.98 -17.62
C LEU A 148 18.38 4.57 -18.23
N LYS A 149 19.50 3.85 -18.32
CA LYS A 149 19.49 2.48 -18.88
C LYS A 149 18.71 1.51 -18.01
N ASN A 150 18.80 1.67 -16.68
CA ASN A 150 18.04 0.84 -15.77
C ASN A 150 16.54 1.17 -15.83
N PHE A 151 16.20 2.43 -16.04
CA PHE A 151 14.81 2.90 -16.21
C PHE A 151 14.20 2.33 -17.51
N GLU A 152 14.91 2.43 -18.61
CA GLU A 152 14.51 1.85 -19.90
C GLU A 152 14.27 0.34 -19.78
N GLN A 153 15.22 -0.40 -19.19
CA GLN A 153 15.09 -1.85 -19.00
C GLN A 153 13.90 -2.22 -18.12
N HIS A 154 13.69 -1.50 -17.01
CA HIS A 154 12.53 -1.73 -16.14
C HIS A 154 11.23 -1.45 -16.89
N ALA A 155 11.15 -0.32 -17.58
CA ALA A 155 9.95 0.05 -18.34
C ALA A 155 9.61 -0.97 -19.43
N GLU A 156 10.59 -1.47 -20.17
CA GLU A 156 10.39 -2.48 -21.20
C GLU A 156 9.91 -3.81 -20.61
N ARG A 157 10.63 -4.36 -19.63
CA ARG A 157 10.32 -5.65 -19.02
C ARG A 157 9.00 -5.63 -18.25
N LEU A 158 8.77 -4.59 -17.45
CA LEU A 158 7.54 -4.48 -16.67
C LEU A 158 6.31 -4.20 -17.55
N ARG A 159 6.47 -3.58 -18.71
CA ARG A 159 5.39 -3.44 -19.72
C ARG A 159 4.93 -4.79 -20.24
N GLU A 160 5.85 -5.71 -20.50
CA GLU A 160 5.50 -7.07 -20.92
C GLU A 160 4.76 -7.84 -19.82
N VAL A 161 5.26 -7.75 -18.58
CA VAL A 161 4.61 -8.34 -17.40
C VAL A 161 3.21 -7.77 -17.20
N ALA A 162 3.06 -6.44 -17.20
CA ALA A 162 1.81 -5.75 -16.97
C ALA A 162 0.73 -6.10 -18.01
N LYS A 163 1.12 -6.32 -19.28
CA LYS A 163 0.20 -6.79 -20.32
C LYS A 163 -0.37 -8.17 -19.99
N VAL A 164 0.49 -9.13 -19.63
CA VAL A 164 0.02 -10.47 -19.24
C VAL A 164 -0.93 -10.38 -18.04
N LEU A 165 -0.59 -9.60 -17.03
CA LEU A 165 -1.45 -9.41 -15.86
C LEU A 165 -2.78 -8.72 -16.22
N ALA A 166 -2.76 -7.75 -17.14
CA ALA A 166 -3.98 -7.06 -17.62
C ALA A 166 -4.93 -8.02 -18.35
N ASP A 167 -4.42 -8.95 -19.15
CA ASP A 167 -5.20 -9.98 -19.86
C ASP A 167 -5.97 -10.89 -18.87
N HIS A 168 -5.52 -10.96 -17.62
CA HIS A 168 -6.15 -11.71 -16.53
C HIS A 168 -6.84 -10.82 -15.47
N ASN A 169 -7.14 -9.55 -15.78
CA ASN A 169 -7.78 -8.58 -14.89
C ASN A 169 -7.02 -8.35 -13.56
N LEU A 170 -5.71 -8.51 -13.55
CA LEU A 170 -4.86 -8.30 -12.38
C LEU A 170 -4.27 -6.88 -12.39
N ARG A 171 -4.44 -6.15 -11.29
CA ARG A 171 -3.72 -4.90 -11.03
C ARG A 171 -2.30 -5.21 -10.62
N PHE A 172 -1.35 -4.37 -11.01
CA PHE A 172 0.07 -4.60 -10.77
C PHE A 172 0.73 -3.43 -10.04
N GLY A 173 1.19 -3.65 -8.82
CA GLY A 173 1.83 -2.66 -7.94
C GLY A 173 3.34 -2.70 -7.98
N LEU A 174 3.96 -1.52 -8.05
CA LEU A 174 5.39 -1.33 -7.87
C LEU A 174 5.65 -0.67 -6.52
N GLU A 175 6.47 -1.30 -5.70
CA GLU A 175 6.98 -0.72 -4.45
C GLU A 175 8.34 -0.06 -4.71
N TYR A 176 8.48 1.20 -4.33
CA TYR A 176 9.79 1.83 -4.26
C TYR A 176 10.45 1.53 -2.92
N VAL A 177 11.78 1.50 -2.91
CA VAL A 177 12.56 1.19 -1.71
C VAL A 177 13.37 2.42 -1.30
N GLY A 178 12.89 3.13 -0.26
CA GLY A 178 13.37 4.45 0.15
C GLY A 178 14.74 4.53 0.82
N PRO A 179 15.22 3.53 1.63
CA PRO A 179 16.40 3.68 2.48
C PRO A 179 17.67 4.13 1.74
N THR A 180 18.22 5.25 2.17
CA THR A 180 19.49 5.81 1.66
C THR A 180 20.65 4.82 1.76
N THR A 181 20.69 4.01 2.82
CA THR A 181 21.70 2.98 3.03
C THR A 181 21.70 1.93 1.92
N LEU A 182 20.53 1.50 1.46
CA LEU A 182 20.40 0.55 0.35
C LEU A 182 20.65 1.23 -1.00
N ARG A 183 20.08 2.42 -1.22
CA ARG A 183 20.25 3.19 -2.46
C ARG A 183 21.73 3.40 -2.83
N HIS A 184 22.58 3.62 -1.85
CA HIS A 184 24.01 3.86 -2.04
C HIS A 184 24.87 2.59 -1.93
N ALA A 185 24.28 1.41 -1.78
CA ALA A 185 25.02 0.15 -1.64
C ALA A 185 25.72 -0.30 -2.94
N LYS A 186 25.31 0.23 -4.11
CA LYS A 186 25.94 -0.06 -5.40
C LYS A 186 26.30 1.24 -6.13
N LYS A 187 26.92 1.08 -7.30
CA LYS A 187 27.52 2.18 -8.07
C LYS A 187 26.52 3.24 -8.52
N TYR A 188 25.32 2.84 -8.92
CA TYR A 188 24.30 3.74 -9.47
C TYR A 188 23.04 3.68 -8.62
N ALA A 189 22.57 4.85 -8.16
CA ALA A 189 21.26 4.98 -7.55
C ALA A 189 20.15 4.82 -8.60
N PHE A 190 18.97 4.39 -8.14
CA PHE A 190 17.81 4.21 -8.99
C PHE A 190 16.54 4.67 -8.28
N VAL A 191 15.37 4.46 -8.88
CA VAL A 191 14.03 4.79 -8.39
C VAL A 191 13.88 4.42 -6.90
N HIS A 192 13.50 5.39 -6.07
CA HIS A 192 13.42 5.24 -4.61
C HIS A 192 12.41 6.17 -3.94
N THR A 193 11.61 6.90 -4.73
CA THR A 193 10.55 7.80 -4.26
C THR A 193 9.24 7.51 -4.98
N LEU A 194 8.12 7.99 -4.41
CA LEU A 194 6.80 7.91 -5.03
C LEU A 194 6.79 8.59 -6.40
N GLU A 195 7.32 9.82 -6.50
CA GLU A 195 7.38 10.58 -7.76
C GLU A 195 8.11 9.81 -8.86
N GLU A 196 9.30 9.27 -8.56
CA GLU A 196 10.08 8.49 -9.53
C GLU A 196 9.37 7.18 -9.92
N THR A 197 8.64 6.57 -8.99
CA THR A 197 7.87 5.35 -9.25
C THR A 197 6.67 5.63 -10.15
N MET A 198 5.96 6.72 -9.91
CA MET A 198 4.87 7.16 -10.79
C MET A 198 5.39 7.49 -12.20
N ALA A 199 6.55 8.14 -12.32
CA ALA A 199 7.19 8.36 -13.62
C ALA A 199 7.55 7.05 -14.34
N LEU A 200 8.00 6.02 -13.61
CA LEU A 200 8.24 4.69 -14.19
C LEU A 200 6.93 4.02 -14.65
N ILE A 201 5.87 4.12 -13.85
CA ILE A 201 4.54 3.60 -14.19
C ILE A 201 4.00 4.27 -15.45
N ASP A 202 4.15 5.59 -15.56
CA ASP A 202 3.75 6.37 -16.74
C ASP A 202 4.51 5.91 -17.99
N GLU A 203 5.83 5.68 -17.88
CA GLU A 203 6.63 5.15 -18.99
C GLU A 203 6.25 3.73 -19.37
N ILE A 204 5.91 2.86 -18.41
CA ILE A 204 5.37 1.52 -18.68
C ILE A 204 4.08 1.62 -19.51
N GLY A 205 3.21 2.59 -19.20
CA GLY A 205 2.04 2.94 -19.99
C GLY A 205 0.92 1.89 -20.00
N GLN A 206 0.79 1.07 -18.95
CA GLN A 206 -0.28 0.09 -18.80
C GLN A 206 -1.28 0.54 -17.72
N LYS A 207 -2.57 0.47 -18.01
CA LYS A 207 -3.65 1.01 -17.13
C LYS A 207 -3.88 0.22 -15.85
N ASN A 208 -3.40 -1.01 -15.77
CA ASN A 208 -3.51 -1.86 -14.59
C ASN A 208 -2.38 -1.65 -13.58
N MET A 209 -1.51 -0.67 -13.82
CA MET A 209 -0.38 -0.36 -12.95
C MET A 209 -0.79 0.56 -11.79
N GLY A 210 -0.05 0.46 -10.70
CA GLY A 210 -0.14 1.34 -9.54
C GLY A 210 1.05 1.13 -8.62
N VAL A 211 1.04 1.81 -7.46
CA VAL A 211 2.11 1.69 -6.45
C VAL A 211 1.72 0.75 -5.32
N VAL A 212 2.73 0.21 -4.64
CA VAL A 212 2.62 -0.24 -3.25
C VAL A 212 3.17 0.87 -2.36
N LEU A 213 2.37 1.30 -1.40
CA LEU A 213 2.77 2.30 -0.41
C LEU A 213 3.24 1.61 0.86
N ASP A 214 4.53 1.67 1.16
CA ASP A 214 5.10 1.21 2.42
C ASP A 214 5.45 2.40 3.31
N SER A 215 4.92 2.41 4.54
CA SER A 215 5.17 3.47 5.52
C SER A 215 6.65 3.64 5.86
N PHE A 216 7.46 2.57 5.81
CA PHE A 216 8.89 2.64 6.04
C PHE A 216 9.63 3.29 4.88
N HIS A 217 9.23 2.98 3.64
CA HIS A 217 9.81 3.59 2.45
C HIS A 217 9.40 5.05 2.30
N TRP A 218 8.14 5.37 2.58
CA TRP A 218 7.67 6.74 2.69
C TRP A 218 8.48 7.57 3.70
N TYR A 219 8.70 7.03 4.92
CA TYR A 219 9.49 7.68 5.95
C TYR A 219 10.97 7.83 5.55
N THR A 220 11.59 6.80 4.97
CA THR A 220 13.02 6.81 4.62
C THR A 220 13.34 7.56 3.33
N ALA A 221 12.36 7.77 2.47
CA ALA A 221 12.43 8.70 1.34
C ALA A 221 12.20 10.16 1.76
N GLU A 222 11.88 10.42 3.06
CA GLU A 222 11.59 11.74 3.62
C GLU A 222 10.40 12.42 2.91
N GLU A 223 9.39 11.65 2.53
CA GLU A 223 8.17 12.11 1.85
C GLU A 223 7.11 12.63 2.84
N ASP A 224 6.17 13.42 2.34
CA ASP A 224 5.08 14.03 3.11
C ASP A 224 3.73 13.36 2.79
N VAL A 225 2.78 13.45 3.71
CA VAL A 225 1.39 13.02 3.50
C VAL A 225 0.79 13.64 2.23
N LYS A 226 1.20 14.85 1.86
CA LYS A 226 0.74 15.51 0.62
C LYS A 226 1.06 14.68 -0.63
N ASP A 227 2.17 13.94 -0.63
CA ASP A 227 2.56 13.12 -1.76
C ASP A 227 1.57 11.97 -1.93
N ILE A 228 1.17 11.30 -0.82
CA ILE A 228 0.13 10.26 -0.84
C ILE A 228 -1.21 10.84 -1.29
N LEU A 229 -1.56 12.06 -0.87
CA LEU A 229 -2.83 12.71 -1.21
C LEU A 229 -2.93 13.16 -2.67
N THR A 230 -1.86 13.05 -3.46
CA THR A 230 -1.92 13.22 -4.92
C THR A 230 -2.52 12.01 -5.63
N LEU A 231 -2.56 10.86 -4.95
CA LEU A 231 -3.04 9.59 -5.47
C LEU A 231 -4.55 9.42 -5.27
N THR A 232 -5.08 8.46 -6.00
CA THR A 232 -6.45 7.94 -5.85
C THR A 232 -6.41 6.46 -5.48
N ASN A 233 -7.57 5.85 -5.16
CA ASN A 233 -7.65 4.40 -4.96
C ASN A 233 -7.11 3.60 -6.16
N ASP A 234 -7.32 4.10 -7.36
CA ASP A 234 -6.89 3.40 -8.58
C ASP A 234 -5.36 3.42 -8.77
N ASP A 235 -4.66 4.34 -8.12
CA ASP A 235 -3.20 4.43 -8.19
C ASP A 235 -2.51 3.52 -7.16
N VAL A 236 -3.22 2.99 -6.14
CA VAL A 236 -2.63 2.19 -5.06
C VAL A 236 -3.09 0.74 -5.12
N VAL A 237 -2.16 -0.20 -5.24
CA VAL A 237 -2.44 -1.64 -5.34
C VAL A 237 -2.42 -2.33 -3.98
N ALA A 238 -1.47 -2.00 -3.13
CA ALA A 238 -1.35 -2.54 -1.77
C ALA A 238 -0.69 -1.52 -0.85
N GLY A 239 -0.79 -1.75 0.47
CA GLY A 239 -0.06 -0.98 1.47
C GLY A 239 0.74 -1.88 2.40
N ASP A 240 1.92 -1.42 2.83
CA ASP A 240 2.74 -2.06 3.83
C ASP A 240 2.93 -1.13 5.02
N LEU A 241 2.78 -1.68 6.22
CA LEU A 241 2.79 -0.91 7.45
C LEU A 241 3.88 -1.40 8.39
N ASN A 242 4.81 -0.50 8.69
CA ASN A 242 5.99 -0.77 9.48
C ASN A 242 6.28 0.40 10.41
N ASP A 243 7.24 0.21 11.32
CA ASP A 243 7.88 1.29 12.07
C ASP A 243 9.39 1.23 11.85
N ALA A 244 10.08 2.33 12.19
CA ALA A 244 11.51 2.47 12.02
C ALA A 244 12.27 2.02 13.29
N HIS A 245 13.52 1.58 13.12
CA HIS A 245 14.35 1.18 14.24
C HIS A 245 14.76 2.39 15.09
N ALA A 246 14.51 2.31 16.40
CA ALA A 246 14.88 3.36 17.33
C ALA A 246 16.39 3.62 17.35
N GLY A 247 16.79 4.90 17.52
CA GLY A 247 18.18 5.30 17.59
C GLY A 247 18.87 5.53 16.25
N ARG A 248 18.12 5.45 15.12
CA ARG A 248 18.59 5.81 13.78
C ARG A 248 17.72 6.93 13.20
N SER A 249 18.34 7.88 12.53
CA SER A 249 17.61 8.85 11.69
C SER A 249 17.06 8.19 10.43
N ALA A 250 16.19 8.86 9.69
CA ALA A 250 15.59 8.33 8.46
C ALA A 250 16.67 7.85 7.45
N ILE A 251 17.72 8.61 7.26
CA ILE A 251 18.81 8.28 6.33
C ILE A 251 19.72 7.14 6.80
N GLU A 252 19.69 6.78 8.08
CA GLU A 252 20.50 5.69 8.67
C GLU A 252 19.69 4.38 8.79
N GLN A 253 18.42 4.40 8.48
CA GLN A 253 17.60 3.19 8.50
C GLN A 253 18.10 2.14 7.53
N ILE A 254 17.93 0.87 7.91
CA ILE A 254 18.36 -0.29 7.12
C ILE A 254 17.13 -1.07 6.72
N ASP A 255 16.96 -1.32 5.43
CA ASP A 255 15.78 -1.93 4.83
C ASP A 255 15.37 -3.26 5.50
N GLY A 256 16.30 -4.16 5.73
CA GLY A 256 16.08 -5.46 6.39
C GLY A 256 15.99 -5.42 7.91
N GLN A 257 15.85 -4.25 8.55
CA GLN A 257 15.82 -4.06 10.01
C GLN A 257 14.78 -3.03 10.41
N ARG A 258 13.54 -3.39 10.22
CA ARG A 258 12.36 -2.56 10.56
C ARG A 258 11.71 -3.06 11.86
N GLU A 259 10.72 -2.34 12.34
CA GLU A 259 9.91 -2.72 13.49
C GLU A 259 8.44 -2.92 13.08
N LEU A 260 7.70 -3.66 13.91
CA LEU A 260 6.25 -3.77 13.77
C LEU A 260 5.59 -2.39 13.89
N PRO A 261 4.44 -2.16 13.23
CA PRO A 261 3.72 -0.90 13.31
C PRO A 261 3.51 -0.45 14.77
N MET A 262 3.72 0.83 15.05
CA MET A 262 3.55 1.45 16.37
C MET A 262 4.54 0.96 17.45
N ALA A 263 5.63 0.28 17.08
CA ALA A 263 6.61 -0.23 18.05
C ALA A 263 7.47 0.89 18.65
N THR A 264 7.88 1.85 17.86
CA THR A 264 8.75 2.97 18.28
C THR A 264 8.06 4.34 18.21
N GLY A 265 7.08 4.49 17.33
CA GLY A 265 6.39 5.74 17.06
C GLY A 265 7.23 6.76 16.26
N LEU A 266 8.29 6.31 15.59
CA LEU A 266 9.09 7.16 14.70
C LEU A 266 8.38 7.46 13.40
N ILE A 267 7.65 6.51 12.86
CA ILE A 267 6.79 6.70 11.68
C ILE A 267 5.42 7.18 12.15
N ASP A 268 4.92 8.28 11.58
CA ASP A 268 3.56 8.75 11.81
C ASP A 268 2.54 7.85 11.09
N VAL A 269 2.35 6.65 11.65
CA VAL A 269 1.42 5.64 11.16
C VAL A 269 0.00 6.18 11.06
N LYS A 270 -0.40 7.08 11.98
CA LYS A 270 -1.74 7.65 11.94
C LYS A 270 -1.94 8.51 10.68
N SER A 271 -1.03 9.42 10.41
CA SER A 271 -1.12 10.29 9.22
C SER A 271 -1.06 9.48 7.92
N PHE A 272 -0.24 8.42 7.87
CA PHE A 272 -0.18 7.51 6.74
C PHE A 272 -1.53 6.80 6.51
N LEU A 273 -2.13 6.21 7.56
CA LEU A 273 -3.42 5.53 7.45
C LEU A 273 -4.58 6.52 7.17
N ASP A 274 -4.58 7.71 7.75
CA ASP A 274 -5.55 8.76 7.46
C ASP A 274 -5.51 9.13 5.95
N ALA A 275 -4.32 9.21 5.36
CA ALA A 275 -4.18 9.48 3.93
C ALA A 275 -4.77 8.35 3.09
N LEU A 276 -4.54 7.07 3.44
CA LEU A 276 -5.17 5.92 2.77
C LEU A 276 -6.71 5.97 2.87
N VAL A 277 -7.24 6.35 4.03
CA VAL A 277 -8.70 6.56 4.19
C VAL A 277 -9.18 7.67 3.28
N GLN A 278 -8.46 8.80 3.24
CA GLN A 278 -8.85 9.99 2.49
C GLN A 278 -8.85 9.75 0.97
N ILE A 279 -7.88 9.02 0.43
CA ILE A 279 -7.87 8.65 -1.00
C ILE A 279 -8.87 7.51 -1.32
N GLY A 280 -9.54 6.97 -0.30
CA GLY A 280 -10.55 5.91 -0.44
C GLY A 280 -9.98 4.53 -0.75
N PHE A 281 -8.71 4.28 -0.39
CA PHE A 281 -8.03 3.01 -0.63
C PHE A 281 -8.81 1.83 -0.06
N ASP A 282 -8.99 0.77 -0.86
CA ASP A 282 -9.79 -0.41 -0.54
C ASP A 282 -9.02 -1.74 -0.62
N GLY A 283 -7.70 -1.67 -0.81
CA GLY A 283 -6.85 -2.84 -0.95
C GLY A 283 -6.34 -3.41 0.37
N PRO A 284 -5.43 -4.39 0.30
CA PRO A 284 -4.82 -4.98 1.49
C PRO A 284 -3.72 -4.07 2.07
N VAL A 285 -3.63 -4.06 3.41
CA VAL A 285 -2.50 -3.48 4.18
C VAL A 285 -1.94 -4.57 5.07
N ARG A 286 -0.65 -4.86 4.93
CA ARG A 286 0.06 -5.90 5.70
C ARG A 286 1.21 -5.30 6.51
N ALA A 287 1.75 -6.05 7.48
CA ALA A 287 3.01 -5.72 8.14
C ALA A 287 4.17 -6.40 7.40
N GLU A 288 5.26 -5.64 7.17
CA GLU A 288 6.50 -6.15 6.55
C GLU A 288 7.75 -5.73 7.35
N PRO A 289 7.88 -6.13 8.62
CA PRO A 289 8.89 -5.57 9.52
C PRO A 289 10.30 -6.09 9.27
N PHE A 290 10.51 -7.20 8.58
CA PHE A 290 11.81 -7.87 8.44
C PHE A 290 12.59 -7.94 9.77
N ASN A 291 11.87 -8.17 10.87
CA ASN A 291 12.39 -8.13 12.22
C ASN A 291 12.93 -9.49 12.66
N GLN A 292 14.21 -9.56 13.04
CA GLN A 292 14.83 -10.83 13.40
C GLN A 292 14.24 -11.43 14.69
N ALA A 293 13.92 -10.60 15.68
CA ALA A 293 13.32 -11.08 16.92
C ALA A 293 11.96 -11.71 16.69
N LEU A 294 11.17 -11.16 15.75
CA LEU A 294 9.89 -11.74 15.33
C LEU A 294 10.08 -13.08 14.60
N ARG A 295 11.08 -13.15 13.70
CA ARG A 295 11.43 -14.36 12.94
C ARG A 295 11.94 -15.51 13.80
N ASP A 296 12.51 -15.21 14.97
CA ASP A 296 13.01 -16.18 15.93
C ASP A 296 11.90 -16.73 16.86
N MET A 297 10.67 -16.19 16.76
CA MET A 297 9.52 -16.71 17.52
C MET A 297 8.95 -17.98 16.87
N PRO A 298 8.25 -18.82 17.64
CA PRO A 298 7.34 -19.82 17.08
C PRO A 298 6.29 -19.15 16.17
N ASP A 299 5.90 -19.82 15.07
CA ASP A 299 5.05 -19.25 14.02
C ASP A 299 3.74 -18.64 14.56
N ASP A 300 3.02 -19.36 15.40
CA ASP A 300 1.78 -18.90 16.04
C ASP A 300 2.00 -17.63 16.86
N LYS A 301 3.11 -17.53 17.58
CA LYS A 301 3.46 -16.38 18.38
C LYS A 301 3.83 -15.16 17.52
N ALA A 302 4.57 -15.38 16.42
CA ALA A 302 4.90 -14.33 15.48
C ALA A 302 3.64 -13.74 14.83
N VAL A 303 2.69 -14.61 14.42
CA VAL A 303 1.39 -14.19 13.88
C VAL A 303 0.58 -13.41 14.91
N ALA A 304 0.46 -13.93 16.14
CA ALA A 304 -0.27 -13.27 17.23
C ALA A 304 0.31 -11.87 17.52
N THR A 305 1.64 -11.76 17.65
CA THR A 305 2.33 -10.48 17.92
C THR A 305 2.10 -9.48 16.79
N THR A 306 2.16 -9.95 15.53
CA THR A 306 1.88 -9.11 14.35
C THR A 306 0.42 -8.65 14.35
N ALA A 307 -0.52 -9.54 14.65
CA ALA A 307 -1.95 -9.19 14.70
C ALA A 307 -2.23 -8.12 15.76
N GLU A 308 -1.62 -8.20 16.94
CA GLU A 308 -1.76 -7.17 17.99
C GLU A 308 -1.26 -5.80 17.53
N ALA A 309 -0.08 -5.75 16.89
CA ALA A 309 0.49 -4.50 16.37
C ALA A 309 -0.39 -3.90 15.27
N MET A 310 -0.85 -4.72 14.33
CA MET A 310 -1.73 -4.29 13.24
C MET A 310 -3.09 -3.79 13.75
N LYS A 311 -3.72 -4.51 14.69
CA LYS A 311 -4.98 -4.07 15.31
C LYS A 311 -4.82 -2.74 16.03
N LYS A 312 -3.71 -2.54 16.74
CA LYS A 312 -3.39 -1.25 17.39
C LYS A 312 -3.28 -0.12 16.37
N ALA A 313 -2.59 -0.34 15.25
CA ALA A 313 -2.47 0.65 14.18
C ALA A 313 -3.83 0.94 13.53
N PHE A 314 -4.60 -0.08 13.18
CA PHE A 314 -5.91 0.05 12.55
C PHE A 314 -6.94 0.76 13.44
N SER A 315 -6.82 0.63 14.77
CA SER A 315 -7.69 1.35 15.71
C SER A 315 -7.57 2.88 15.65
N LEU A 316 -6.55 3.41 14.99
CA LEU A 316 -6.36 4.85 14.79
C LEU A 316 -7.32 5.44 13.75
N VAL A 317 -7.94 4.61 12.90
CA VAL A 317 -8.76 5.00 11.73
C VAL A 317 -10.07 4.20 11.60
N SER A 318 -10.45 3.48 12.64
CA SER A 318 -11.67 2.64 12.69
C SER A 318 -12.87 3.40 13.22
#